data_dfd087c0c817dac0acceed64928c1736
#
_entry.id   dfd087c0c817dac0acceed64928c1736
#
_cell.length_a   1.000
_cell.length_b   1.000
_cell.length_c   1.000
_cell.angle_alpha   90.00
_cell.angle_beta   90.00
_cell.angle_gamma   90.00
#
_symmetry.space_group_name_H-M   'P 1'
#
loop_
_entity.id
_entity.type
_entity.pdbx_description
1 polymer ?
#
loop_
_entity_poly.entity_id
_entity_poly.type
_entity_poly.pdbx_seq_one_letter_code
_entity_poly.pdbx_strand_id
1 'polypeptide(L)'
;MSRAISHRPSEHMIVRPFVLARRVLLLLGFLALSLAAAAAAPAPERSVDMAKVLQPGPLPELSLGNPGGVPIVEYGSLTCPHCAAFSREVMPKLKAQYIDSGKVHFIFREFSRNPLDVAAFVLARCVGEDKALATIDLLFAVQDKWAFVDSPLEPLLAAVRPTGLSREKAMACLKDQSKADAMQKIVKTAEDVVKVEGTPTFVIDGKVYGGELSMPDFDAILKPLVK
;
A
#
# COMPACT_ATOMS: atom_id res chain seq x y z
N MET A 1 69.21 -8.44 -73.97
CA MET A 1 68.49 -7.69 -72.98
C MET A 1 67.10 -8.29 -72.88
N SER A 2 66.88 -9.25 -71.94
CA SER A 2 65.62 -9.99 -71.78
C SER A 2 65.07 -9.68 -70.44
N ARG A 3 63.89 -9.11 -70.28
CA ARG A 3 63.22 -8.88 -69.00
C ARG A 3 62.37 -10.09 -68.70
N ALA A 4 62.63 -10.73 -67.54
CA ALA A 4 61.80 -11.77 -66.95
C ALA A 4 60.59 -11.14 -66.31
N ILE A 5 59.41 -11.62 -66.66
CA ILE A 5 58.12 -11.28 -66.01
C ILE A 5 57.88 -12.32 -64.89
N SER A 6 57.87 -11.83 -63.64
CA SER A 6 57.59 -12.64 -62.52
C SER A 6 56.07 -12.71 -62.31
N HIS A 7 55.47 -13.90 -62.41
CA HIS A 7 54.12 -14.21 -62.02
C HIS A 7 54.05 -14.48 -60.50
N ARG A 8 53.25 -13.66 -59.79
CA ARG A 8 52.85 -14.00 -58.40
C ARG A 8 51.60 -14.87 -58.43
N PRO A 9 51.52 -15.93 -57.66
CA PRO A 9 50.29 -16.69 -57.51
C PRO A 9 49.31 -15.97 -56.58
N SER A 10 48.07 -15.97 -56.97
CA SER A 10 46.91 -15.44 -56.19
C SER A 10 46.63 -16.37 -55.00
N GLU A 11 46.75 -15.81 -53.80
CA GLU A 11 46.31 -16.50 -52.59
C GLU A 11 44.78 -16.54 -52.52
N HIS A 12 44.20 -17.69 -52.72
CA HIS A 12 42.78 -17.95 -52.42
C HIS A 12 42.58 -17.96 -50.91
N MET A 13 41.89 -16.91 -50.42
CA MET A 13 41.48 -16.78 -49.05
C MET A 13 40.34 -17.77 -48.75
N ILE A 14 40.68 -18.92 -48.17
CA ILE A 14 39.71 -19.93 -47.73
C ILE A 14 39.04 -19.39 -46.44
N VAL A 15 37.86 -18.83 -46.58
CA VAL A 15 37.02 -18.43 -45.46
C VAL A 15 36.48 -19.68 -44.76
N ARG A 16 36.96 -19.95 -43.56
CA ARG A 16 36.57 -21.13 -42.76
C ARG A 16 35.14 -20.96 -42.26
N PRO A 17 34.16 -21.80 -42.66
CA PRO A 17 32.75 -21.64 -42.26
C PRO A 17 32.46 -21.90 -40.77
N PHE A 18 33.42 -22.40 -40.01
CA PHE A 18 33.26 -22.76 -38.62
C PHE A 18 33.19 -21.59 -37.65
N VAL A 19 33.61 -20.38 -38.01
CA VAL A 19 33.64 -19.24 -37.11
C VAL A 19 32.26 -18.53 -37.05
N LEU A 20 31.49 -18.61 -38.15
CA LEU A 20 30.14 -18.01 -38.17
C LEU A 20 29.13 -18.83 -37.34
N ALA A 21 29.20 -20.16 -37.39
CA ALA A 21 28.28 -21.02 -36.65
C ALA A 21 28.41 -20.87 -35.12
N ARG A 22 29.65 -20.64 -34.61
CA ARG A 22 29.90 -20.46 -33.18
C ARG A 22 29.42 -19.13 -32.63
N ARG A 23 29.40 -18.06 -33.46
CA ARG A 23 28.90 -16.72 -33.06
C ARG A 23 27.38 -16.65 -33.07
N VAL A 24 26.69 -17.34 -33.97
CA VAL A 24 25.22 -17.42 -34.01
C VAL A 24 24.68 -18.22 -32.82
N LEU A 25 25.35 -19.33 -32.42
CA LEU A 25 24.93 -20.12 -31.25
C LEU A 25 25.06 -19.33 -29.93
N LEU A 26 26.07 -18.47 -29.79
CA LEU A 26 26.28 -17.64 -28.61
C LEU A 26 25.22 -16.49 -28.51
N LEU A 27 24.76 -15.97 -29.64
CA LEU A 27 23.70 -14.92 -29.66
C LEU A 27 22.31 -15.49 -29.37
N LEU A 28 22.02 -16.73 -29.76
CA LEU A 28 20.77 -17.42 -29.42
C LEU A 28 20.71 -17.86 -27.94
N GLY A 29 21.87 -18.14 -27.32
CA GLY A 29 21.95 -18.46 -25.89
C GLY A 29 21.69 -17.27 -24.98
N PHE A 30 21.96 -16.04 -25.41
CA PHE A 30 21.69 -14.82 -24.63
C PHE A 30 20.23 -14.32 -24.75
N LEU A 31 19.47 -14.74 -25.75
CA LEU A 31 18.07 -14.36 -25.94
C LEU A 31 17.09 -15.18 -25.13
N ALA A 32 17.52 -16.32 -24.56
CA ALA A 32 16.65 -17.22 -23.79
C ALA A 32 16.66 -16.96 -22.25
N LEU A 33 17.43 -15.98 -21.74
CA LEU A 33 17.59 -15.76 -20.30
C LEU A 33 16.93 -14.48 -19.80
N SER A 34 16.07 -13.84 -20.58
CA SER A 34 15.13 -12.82 -20.09
C SER A 34 13.82 -13.46 -19.62
N LEU A 35 13.91 -14.48 -18.75
CA LEU A 35 12.78 -14.84 -17.91
C LEU A 35 12.54 -13.65 -16.97
N ALA A 36 11.44 -12.92 -17.22
CA ALA A 36 10.96 -11.92 -16.29
C ALA A 36 10.91 -12.57 -14.90
N ALA A 37 11.77 -12.11 -14.01
CA ALA A 37 11.64 -12.39 -12.59
C ALA A 37 10.31 -11.78 -12.16
N ALA A 38 9.25 -12.56 -12.17
CA ALA A 38 8.01 -12.19 -11.51
C ALA A 38 8.40 -11.87 -10.07
N ALA A 39 8.22 -10.62 -9.65
CA ALA A 39 8.48 -10.23 -8.28
C ALA A 39 7.69 -11.19 -7.38
N ALA A 40 8.38 -11.94 -6.55
CA ALA A 40 7.72 -12.83 -5.60
C ALA A 40 6.92 -11.97 -4.62
N ALA A 41 5.71 -12.39 -4.29
CA ALA A 41 4.92 -11.72 -3.27
C ALA A 41 5.71 -11.66 -1.95
N PRO A 42 5.62 -10.56 -1.19
CA PRO A 42 6.23 -10.48 0.12
C PRO A 42 5.72 -11.61 1.01
N ALA A 43 6.59 -12.16 1.84
CA ALA A 43 6.19 -13.20 2.78
C ALA A 43 5.34 -12.60 3.90
N PRO A 44 4.19 -13.20 4.26
CA PRO A 44 3.43 -12.77 5.41
C PRO A 44 4.19 -13.07 6.70
N GLU A 45 4.09 -12.18 7.69
CA GLU A 45 4.68 -12.39 9.00
C GLU A 45 4.00 -13.56 9.76
N ARG A 46 2.69 -13.67 9.60
CA ARG A 46 1.84 -14.66 10.28
C ARG A 46 0.48 -14.82 9.59
N SER A 47 -0.29 -15.80 10.05
CA SER A 47 -1.69 -15.99 9.65
C SER A 47 -2.63 -15.77 10.81
N VAL A 48 -3.83 -15.26 10.52
CA VAL A 48 -4.89 -15.00 11.49
C VAL A 48 -6.24 -15.51 10.95
N ASP A 49 -7.16 -15.76 11.85
CA ASP A 49 -8.53 -16.14 11.51
C ASP A 49 -9.31 -14.90 11.05
N MET A 50 -9.64 -14.83 9.75
CA MET A 50 -10.42 -13.73 9.19
C MET A 50 -11.80 -13.57 9.82
N ALA A 51 -12.43 -14.64 10.27
CA ALA A 51 -13.72 -14.55 10.96
C ALA A 51 -13.61 -13.75 12.27
N LYS A 52 -12.47 -13.84 12.95
CA LYS A 52 -12.19 -13.00 14.14
C LYS A 52 -11.82 -11.57 13.76
N VAL A 53 -11.02 -11.40 12.69
CA VAL A 53 -10.60 -10.08 12.20
C VAL A 53 -11.81 -9.28 11.75
N LEU A 54 -12.75 -9.90 11.02
CA LEU A 54 -13.93 -9.23 10.48
C LEU A 54 -15.10 -9.07 11.47
N GLN A 55 -14.91 -9.42 12.76
CA GLN A 55 -15.95 -9.12 13.77
C GLN A 55 -16.19 -7.61 13.84
N PRO A 56 -17.46 -7.18 13.89
CA PRO A 56 -17.80 -5.76 14.03
C PRO A 56 -17.12 -5.13 15.23
N GLY A 57 -16.54 -3.96 15.02
CA GLY A 57 -15.97 -3.14 16.09
C GLY A 57 -17.02 -2.31 16.85
N PRO A 58 -16.59 -1.48 17.80
CA PRO A 58 -17.47 -0.59 18.56
C PRO A 58 -17.95 0.63 17.75
N LEU A 59 -17.36 0.89 16.58
CA LEU A 59 -17.74 1.96 15.64
C LEU A 59 -18.16 1.35 14.30
N PRO A 60 -18.96 2.06 13.50
CA PRO A 60 -19.27 1.66 12.14
C PRO A 60 -18.00 1.42 11.32
N GLU A 61 -18.00 0.38 10.49
CA GLU A 61 -16.83 0.02 9.69
C GLU A 61 -16.56 1.08 8.62
N LEU A 62 -15.29 1.46 8.45
CA LEU A 62 -14.84 2.34 7.37
C LEU A 62 -14.36 1.47 6.21
N SER A 63 -15.15 1.37 5.16
CA SER A 63 -14.81 0.46 4.06
C SER A 63 -15.11 1.03 2.68
N LEU A 64 -14.44 0.45 1.68
CA LEU A 64 -14.61 0.73 0.24
C LEU A 64 -14.72 -0.58 -0.54
N GLY A 65 -15.41 -0.52 -1.66
CA GLY A 65 -15.52 -1.65 -2.59
C GLY A 65 -16.67 -2.60 -2.24
N ASN A 66 -16.59 -3.80 -2.77
CA ASN A 66 -17.64 -4.81 -2.63
C ASN A 66 -17.39 -5.72 -1.42
N PRO A 67 -18.34 -5.85 -0.48
CA PRO A 67 -18.21 -6.77 0.66
C PRO A 67 -17.94 -8.23 0.29
N GLY A 68 -18.27 -8.66 -0.93
CA GLY A 68 -17.95 -9.99 -1.46
C GLY A 68 -16.56 -10.13 -2.09
N GLY A 69 -15.80 -9.06 -2.18
CA GLY A 69 -14.41 -9.06 -2.68
C GLY A 69 -13.42 -9.62 -1.66
N VAL A 70 -12.17 -9.78 -2.10
CA VAL A 70 -11.07 -10.19 -1.20
C VAL A 70 -10.89 -9.15 -0.10
N PRO A 71 -11.00 -9.51 1.19
CA PRO A 71 -10.88 -8.55 2.27
C PRO A 71 -9.43 -8.11 2.48
N ILE A 72 -9.25 -6.80 2.54
CA ILE A 72 -8.02 -6.13 2.98
C ILE A 72 -8.38 -5.28 4.18
N VAL A 73 -7.78 -5.55 5.34
CA VAL A 73 -7.92 -4.70 6.52
C VAL A 73 -6.60 -3.97 6.74
N GLU A 74 -6.62 -2.64 6.70
CA GLU A 74 -5.51 -1.79 7.10
C GLU A 74 -5.70 -1.31 8.53
N TYR A 75 -4.73 -1.54 9.39
CA TYR A 75 -4.59 -0.87 10.67
C TYR A 75 -3.65 0.32 10.51
N GLY A 76 -4.22 1.52 10.49
CA GLY A 76 -3.51 2.75 10.18
C GLY A 76 -3.55 3.78 11.30
N SER A 77 -2.52 4.63 11.36
CA SER A 77 -2.36 5.75 12.30
C SER A 77 -2.22 7.07 11.53
N LEU A 78 -2.99 8.07 11.90
CA LEU A 78 -2.96 9.39 11.25
C LEU A 78 -1.66 10.17 11.54
N THR A 79 -0.89 9.77 12.56
CA THR A 79 0.44 10.34 12.83
C THR A 79 1.59 9.47 12.30
N CYS A 80 1.30 8.43 11.52
CA CYS A 80 2.31 7.58 10.91
C CYS A 80 2.67 8.08 9.49
N PRO A 81 3.96 8.45 9.20
CA PRO A 81 4.36 8.88 7.86
C PRO A 81 4.19 7.79 6.79
N HIS A 82 4.40 6.52 7.14
CA HIS A 82 4.24 5.38 6.23
C HIS A 82 2.78 5.14 5.83
N CYS A 83 1.83 5.35 6.77
CA CYS A 83 0.40 5.32 6.45
C CYS A 83 0.01 6.47 5.49
N ALA A 84 0.56 7.66 5.70
CA ALA A 84 0.33 8.79 4.81
C ALA A 84 0.96 8.55 3.42
N ALA A 85 2.13 7.92 3.33
CA ALA A 85 2.74 7.53 2.06
C ALA A 85 1.86 6.51 1.33
N PHE A 86 1.39 5.45 2.01
CA PHE A 86 0.44 4.49 1.45
C PHE A 86 -0.82 5.16 0.92
N SER A 87 -1.47 6.02 1.72
CA SER A 87 -2.70 6.74 1.32
C SER A 87 -2.49 7.59 0.06
N ARG A 88 -1.34 8.26 -0.09
CA ARG A 88 -1.06 9.14 -1.23
C ARG A 88 -0.58 8.42 -2.48
N GLU A 89 0.22 7.37 -2.34
CA GLU A 89 1.00 6.80 -3.44
C GLU A 89 0.47 5.44 -3.92
N VAL A 90 -0.07 4.64 -3.01
CA VAL A 90 -0.50 3.26 -3.29
C VAL A 90 -2.02 3.15 -3.37
N MET A 91 -2.74 3.71 -2.39
CA MET A 91 -4.21 3.60 -2.29
C MET A 91 -4.95 4.05 -3.57
N PRO A 92 -4.59 5.15 -4.27
CA PRO A 92 -5.28 5.53 -5.50
C PRO A 92 -5.17 4.47 -6.61
N LYS A 93 -4.02 3.77 -6.69
CA LYS A 93 -3.80 2.70 -7.67
C LYS A 93 -4.54 1.43 -7.26
N LEU A 94 -4.47 1.05 -5.99
CA LEU A 94 -5.20 -0.07 -5.41
C LEU A 94 -6.71 0.11 -5.61
N LYS A 95 -7.19 1.33 -5.37
CA LYS A 95 -8.60 1.69 -5.58
C LYS A 95 -9.01 1.49 -7.04
N ALA A 96 -8.29 2.08 -7.98
CA ALA A 96 -8.62 2.01 -9.41
C ALA A 96 -8.54 0.58 -9.98
N GLN A 97 -7.58 -0.24 -9.53
CA GLN A 97 -7.35 -1.56 -10.10
C GLN A 97 -8.19 -2.67 -9.47
N TYR A 98 -8.48 -2.57 -8.17
CA TYR A 98 -9.08 -3.67 -7.42
C TYR A 98 -10.36 -3.31 -6.67
N ILE A 99 -10.42 -2.13 -6.03
CA ILE A 99 -11.56 -1.75 -5.18
C ILE A 99 -12.75 -1.34 -6.05
N ASP A 100 -12.55 -0.43 -7.01
CA ASP A 100 -13.62 0.08 -7.89
C ASP A 100 -14.16 -1.01 -8.83
N SER A 101 -13.35 -2.03 -9.14
CA SER A 101 -13.80 -3.20 -9.90
C SER A 101 -14.55 -4.24 -9.06
N GLY A 102 -14.69 -4.01 -7.75
CA GLY A 102 -15.38 -4.93 -6.82
C GLY A 102 -14.59 -6.18 -6.45
N LYS A 103 -13.33 -6.31 -6.89
CA LYS A 103 -12.47 -7.47 -6.60
C LYS A 103 -12.00 -7.49 -5.15
N VAL A 104 -11.91 -6.32 -4.52
CA VAL A 104 -11.41 -6.13 -3.17
C VAL A 104 -12.46 -5.40 -2.33
N HIS A 105 -12.58 -5.82 -1.08
CA HIS A 105 -13.24 -5.11 0.01
C HIS A 105 -12.16 -4.55 0.93
N PHE A 106 -11.92 -3.26 0.85
CA PHE A 106 -10.94 -2.58 1.69
C PHE A 106 -11.60 -2.03 2.95
N ILE A 107 -11.00 -2.28 4.10
CA ILE A 107 -11.45 -1.87 5.43
C ILE A 107 -10.33 -1.12 6.10
N PHE A 108 -10.60 0.10 6.55
CA PHE A 108 -9.66 0.88 7.35
C PHE A 108 -10.04 0.79 8.83
N ARG A 109 -9.08 0.52 9.70
CA ARG A 109 -9.24 0.49 11.15
C ARG A 109 -8.27 1.43 11.83
N GLU A 110 -8.82 2.31 12.65
CA GLU A 110 -8.07 3.30 13.39
C GLU A 110 -7.19 2.62 14.44
N PHE A 111 -5.88 2.66 14.22
CA PHE A 111 -4.89 2.20 15.18
C PHE A 111 -4.20 3.39 15.83
N SER A 112 -4.84 3.96 16.84
CA SER A 112 -4.35 5.16 17.55
C SER A 112 -3.13 4.82 18.40
N ARG A 113 -1.98 5.44 18.05
CA ARG A 113 -0.69 5.23 18.71
C ARG A 113 -0.39 6.25 19.83
N ASN A 114 -1.12 7.35 19.83
CA ASN A 114 -0.91 8.47 20.73
C ASN A 114 -2.19 9.33 20.86
N PRO A 115 -2.25 10.28 21.82
CA PRO A 115 -3.43 11.13 21.99
C PRO A 115 -3.79 11.99 20.79
N LEU A 116 -2.80 12.40 19.98
CA LEU A 116 -3.05 13.20 18.77
C LEU A 116 -3.74 12.36 17.69
N ASP A 117 -3.38 11.07 17.55
CA ASP A 117 -4.12 10.13 16.69
C ASP A 117 -5.58 10.03 17.10
N VAL A 118 -5.84 9.85 18.41
CA VAL A 118 -7.21 9.77 18.93
C VAL A 118 -7.98 11.03 18.55
N ALA A 119 -7.41 12.22 18.79
CA ALA A 119 -8.05 13.49 18.46
C ALA A 119 -8.36 13.61 16.96
N ALA A 120 -7.43 13.23 16.10
CA ALA A 120 -7.59 13.31 14.66
C ALA A 120 -8.69 12.35 14.16
N PHE A 121 -8.73 11.11 14.63
CA PHE A 121 -9.77 10.14 14.30
C PHE A 121 -11.14 10.55 14.86
N VAL A 122 -11.20 11.06 16.10
CA VAL A 122 -12.44 11.62 16.66
C VAL A 122 -12.99 12.71 15.76
N LEU A 123 -12.16 13.64 15.29
CA LEU A 123 -12.60 14.70 14.38
C LEU A 123 -13.06 14.14 13.04
N ALA A 124 -12.35 13.17 12.46
CA ALA A 124 -12.77 12.53 11.23
C ALA A 124 -14.15 11.87 11.35
N ARG A 125 -14.42 11.17 12.45
CA ARG A 125 -15.72 10.56 12.75
C ARG A 125 -16.83 11.62 13.00
N CYS A 126 -16.47 12.77 13.54
CA CYS A 126 -17.43 13.86 13.81
C CYS A 126 -17.93 14.60 12.57
N VAL A 127 -17.26 14.44 11.44
CA VAL A 127 -17.75 14.97 10.14
C VAL A 127 -18.99 14.20 9.67
N GLY A 128 -19.14 12.95 10.09
CA GLY A 128 -20.18 12.01 9.68
C GLY A 128 -19.56 10.71 9.18
N GLU A 129 -20.21 9.59 9.45
CA GLU A 129 -19.68 8.27 9.12
C GLU A 129 -19.44 8.10 7.61
N ASP A 130 -20.32 8.66 6.79
CA ASP A 130 -20.23 8.66 5.34
C ASP A 130 -19.03 9.46 4.79
N LYS A 131 -18.49 10.38 5.59
CA LYS A 131 -17.36 11.26 5.23
C LYS A 131 -16.08 10.95 6.00
N ALA A 132 -16.15 10.06 6.98
CA ALA A 132 -15.04 9.82 7.89
C ALA A 132 -13.78 9.35 7.13
N LEU A 133 -13.92 8.38 6.19
CA LEU A 133 -12.80 7.88 5.41
C LEU A 133 -12.19 8.97 4.50
N ALA A 134 -13.01 9.75 3.82
CA ALA A 134 -12.54 10.89 3.01
C ALA A 134 -11.85 11.96 3.88
N THR A 135 -12.26 12.12 5.13
CA THR A 135 -11.60 13.02 6.08
C THR A 135 -10.26 12.45 6.54
N ILE A 136 -10.14 11.14 6.73
CA ILE A 136 -8.88 10.45 7.01
C ILE A 136 -7.89 10.67 5.85
N ASP A 137 -8.33 10.48 4.61
CA ASP A 137 -7.52 10.73 3.42
C ASP A 137 -7.04 12.19 3.34
N LEU A 138 -7.94 13.15 3.63
CA LEU A 138 -7.59 14.57 3.71
C LEU A 138 -6.51 14.83 4.78
N LEU A 139 -6.65 14.24 5.97
CA LEU A 139 -5.69 14.39 7.06
C LEU A 139 -4.33 13.80 6.72
N PHE A 140 -4.29 12.64 6.03
CA PHE A 140 -3.05 12.07 5.51
C PHE A 140 -2.41 12.97 4.44
N ALA A 141 -3.21 13.56 3.55
CA ALA A 141 -2.71 14.43 2.49
C ALA A 141 -1.98 15.67 3.02
N VAL A 142 -2.35 16.15 4.19
CA VAL A 142 -1.77 17.35 4.83
C VAL A 142 -1.11 17.05 6.18
N GLN A 143 -0.70 15.80 6.40
CA GLN A 143 -0.18 15.32 7.68
C GLN A 143 0.98 16.17 8.24
N ASP A 144 1.89 16.60 7.38
CA ASP A 144 3.02 17.45 7.71
C ASP A 144 2.64 18.80 8.31
N LYS A 145 1.44 19.28 8.01
CA LYS A 145 0.94 20.59 8.46
C LYS A 145 0.36 20.58 9.87
N TRP A 146 0.06 19.39 10.42
CA TRP A 146 -0.60 19.30 11.73
C TRP A 146 0.00 18.26 12.67
N ALA A 147 0.56 17.15 12.15
CA ALA A 147 0.98 16.03 13.00
C ALA A 147 2.38 16.24 13.62
N PHE A 148 3.24 17.04 12.99
CA PHE A 148 4.65 17.19 13.38
C PHE A 148 5.01 18.63 13.75
N VAL A 149 4.09 19.30 14.44
CA VAL A 149 4.24 20.68 14.91
C VAL A 149 4.11 20.74 16.43
N ASP A 150 4.74 21.74 17.07
CA ASP A 150 4.80 21.86 18.54
C ASP A 150 3.41 22.00 19.19
N SER A 151 2.47 22.67 18.51
CA SER A 151 1.11 22.93 19.01
C SER A 151 0.07 22.45 18.00
N PRO A 152 -0.24 21.14 17.93
CA PRO A 152 -0.97 20.53 16.82
C PRO A 152 -2.48 20.82 16.81
N LEU A 153 -3.10 21.31 17.90
CA LEU A 153 -4.55 21.47 17.99
C LEU A 153 -5.10 22.43 16.92
N GLU A 154 -4.56 23.63 16.81
CA GLU A 154 -5.04 24.62 15.84
C GLU A 154 -4.77 24.20 14.38
N PRO A 155 -3.57 23.69 14.03
CA PRO A 155 -3.32 23.11 12.73
C PRO A 155 -4.25 21.94 12.38
N LEU A 156 -4.54 21.04 13.32
CA LEU A 156 -5.47 19.91 13.12
C LEU A 156 -6.92 20.43 12.87
N LEU A 157 -7.38 21.40 13.65
CA LEU A 157 -8.68 22.03 13.44
C LEU A 157 -8.76 22.75 12.07
N ALA A 158 -7.67 23.38 11.64
CA ALA A 158 -7.58 23.98 10.31
C ALA A 158 -7.62 22.92 9.19
N ALA A 159 -6.98 21.77 9.40
CA ALA A 159 -6.97 20.66 8.44
C ALA A 159 -8.36 20.05 8.21
N VAL A 160 -9.21 19.94 9.24
CA VAL A 160 -10.58 19.42 9.08
C VAL A 160 -11.61 20.47 8.64
N ARG A 161 -11.29 21.75 8.68
CA ARG A 161 -12.22 22.83 8.30
C ARG A 161 -12.83 22.68 6.90
N PRO A 162 -12.09 22.23 5.85
CA PRO A 162 -12.65 22.02 4.52
C PRO A 162 -13.81 21.02 4.46
N THR A 163 -13.95 20.15 5.46
CA THR A 163 -15.05 19.18 5.55
C THR A 163 -16.40 19.82 5.97
N GLY A 164 -16.38 21.10 6.36
CA GLY A 164 -17.54 21.81 6.90
C GLY A 164 -17.70 21.67 8.43
N LEU A 165 -16.77 20.98 9.11
CA LEU A 165 -16.79 20.87 10.57
C LEU A 165 -16.40 22.23 11.20
N SER A 166 -17.34 22.89 11.88
CA SER A 166 -17.04 24.15 12.57
C SER A 166 -16.12 23.91 13.77
N ARG A 167 -15.32 24.93 14.13
CA ARG A 167 -14.46 24.87 15.32
C ARG A 167 -15.23 24.47 16.58
N GLU A 168 -16.41 25.06 16.76
CA GLU A 168 -17.26 24.78 17.92
C GLU A 168 -17.66 23.30 18.00
N LYS A 169 -18.16 22.75 16.88
CA LYS A 169 -18.49 21.32 16.78
C LYS A 169 -17.27 20.43 16.97
N ALA A 170 -16.14 20.80 16.37
CA ALA A 170 -14.89 20.06 16.50
C ALA A 170 -14.46 20.00 17.99
N MET A 171 -14.49 21.12 18.70
CA MET A 171 -14.15 21.17 20.12
C MET A 171 -15.13 20.41 20.99
N ALA A 172 -16.42 20.38 20.65
CA ALA A 172 -17.41 19.55 21.32
C ALA A 172 -17.14 18.06 21.12
N CYS A 173 -16.78 17.66 19.90
CA CYS A 173 -16.41 16.30 19.56
C CYS A 173 -15.15 15.81 20.31
N LEU A 174 -14.13 16.63 20.43
CA LEU A 174 -12.91 16.29 21.17
C LEU A 174 -13.15 16.05 22.67
N LYS A 175 -14.28 16.51 23.20
CA LYS A 175 -14.70 16.23 24.57
C LYS A 175 -15.55 14.97 24.71
N ASP A 176 -15.93 14.35 23.60
CA ASP A 176 -16.73 13.11 23.59
C ASP A 176 -15.84 11.90 23.88
N GLN A 177 -15.77 11.55 25.17
CA GLN A 177 -14.97 10.43 25.65
C GLN A 177 -15.41 9.07 25.04
N SER A 178 -16.68 8.93 24.66
CA SER A 178 -17.20 7.68 24.12
C SER A 178 -16.50 7.24 22.83
N LYS A 179 -16.15 8.19 21.96
CA LYS A 179 -15.39 7.91 20.72
C LYS A 179 -13.95 7.52 21.01
N ALA A 180 -13.31 8.19 21.95
CA ALA A 180 -11.96 7.85 22.38
C ALA A 180 -11.91 6.43 22.98
N ASP A 181 -12.89 6.09 23.84
CA ASP A 181 -13.01 4.74 24.44
C ASP A 181 -13.25 3.66 23.36
N ALA A 182 -14.06 3.98 22.35
CA ALA A 182 -14.31 3.06 21.24
C ALA A 182 -13.02 2.80 20.44
N MET A 183 -12.22 3.85 20.16
CA MET A 183 -10.92 3.71 19.49
C MET A 183 -9.92 2.87 20.28
N GLN A 184 -9.87 3.03 21.61
CA GLN A 184 -9.03 2.18 22.46
C GLN A 184 -9.44 0.71 22.38
N LYS A 185 -10.74 0.40 22.27
CA LYS A 185 -11.22 -0.97 22.06
C LYS A 185 -10.80 -1.53 20.70
N ILE A 186 -10.79 -0.70 19.63
CA ILE A 186 -10.30 -1.11 18.31
C ILE A 186 -8.81 -1.46 18.40
N VAL A 187 -7.99 -0.60 19.01
CA VAL A 187 -6.57 -0.85 19.22
C VAL A 187 -6.34 -2.15 19.99
N LYS A 188 -7.03 -2.31 21.13
CA LYS A 188 -6.91 -3.53 21.94
C LYS A 188 -7.28 -4.79 21.15
N THR A 189 -8.34 -4.75 20.37
CA THR A 189 -8.74 -5.89 19.53
C THR A 189 -7.68 -6.18 18.47
N ALA A 190 -7.09 -5.16 17.84
CA ALA A 190 -6.02 -5.32 16.88
C ALA A 190 -4.77 -5.99 17.51
N GLU A 191 -4.40 -5.57 18.72
CA GLU A 191 -3.30 -6.17 19.49
C GLU A 191 -3.59 -7.60 19.91
N ASP A 192 -4.81 -7.87 20.39
CA ASP A 192 -5.19 -9.18 20.90
C ASP A 192 -5.38 -10.23 19.79
N VAL A 193 -6.03 -9.85 18.68
CA VAL A 193 -6.42 -10.76 17.59
C VAL A 193 -5.36 -10.85 16.49
N VAL A 194 -4.86 -9.70 16.02
CA VAL A 194 -3.94 -9.62 14.89
C VAL A 194 -2.49 -9.53 15.35
N LYS A 195 -2.24 -9.10 16.60
CA LYS A 195 -0.90 -8.80 17.13
C LYS A 195 -0.24 -7.65 16.36
N VAL A 196 -1.00 -6.58 16.13
CA VAL A 196 -0.49 -5.38 15.47
C VAL A 196 0.55 -4.72 16.37
N GLU A 197 1.78 -4.56 15.89
CA GLU A 197 2.90 -3.95 16.61
C GLU A 197 3.29 -2.58 16.02
N GLY A 198 2.85 -2.31 14.80
CA GLY A 198 3.17 -1.08 14.07
C GLY A 198 2.16 -0.74 12.98
N THR A 199 2.36 0.42 12.34
CA THR A 199 1.47 0.90 11.29
C THR A 199 2.28 1.35 10.05
N PRO A 200 1.75 1.14 8.85
CA PRO A 200 0.54 0.37 8.57
C PRO A 200 0.76 -1.13 8.83
N THR A 201 -0.30 -1.86 9.18
CA THR A 201 -0.34 -3.33 9.16
C THR A 201 -1.54 -3.74 8.33
N PHE A 202 -1.32 -4.63 7.37
CA PHE A 202 -2.36 -5.15 6.49
C PHE A 202 -2.70 -6.59 6.84
N VAL A 203 -3.99 -6.91 6.85
CA VAL A 203 -4.47 -8.31 6.85
C VAL A 203 -5.17 -8.55 5.51
N ILE A 204 -4.64 -9.47 4.71
CA ILE A 204 -5.14 -9.79 3.39
C ILE A 204 -5.43 -11.30 3.36
N ASP A 205 -6.70 -11.66 3.20
CA ASP A 205 -7.11 -13.07 3.18
C ASP A 205 -6.49 -13.93 4.31
N GLY A 206 -6.47 -13.37 5.54
CA GLY A 206 -5.92 -14.04 6.72
C GLY A 206 -4.40 -14.04 6.83
N LYS A 207 -3.69 -13.37 5.96
CA LYS A 207 -2.23 -13.17 6.02
C LYS A 207 -1.92 -11.76 6.52
N VAL A 208 -1.00 -11.66 7.48
CA VAL A 208 -0.59 -10.38 8.09
C VAL A 208 0.71 -9.91 7.46
N TYR A 209 0.74 -8.64 7.07
CA TYR A 209 1.89 -7.96 6.49
C TYR A 209 2.11 -6.66 7.27
N GLY A 210 3.22 -6.56 7.97
CA GLY A 210 3.60 -5.33 8.69
C GLY A 210 4.41 -4.38 7.81
N GLY A 211 4.21 -3.07 8.02
CA GLY A 211 4.93 -2.02 7.31
C GLY A 211 4.38 -1.70 5.92
N GLU A 212 5.19 -1.04 5.13
CA GLU A 212 4.81 -0.57 3.80
C GLU A 212 4.70 -1.73 2.81
N LEU A 213 3.61 -1.73 2.04
CA LEU A 213 3.45 -2.55 0.84
C LEU A 213 3.38 -1.62 -0.38
N SER A 214 4.18 -1.91 -1.39
CA SER A 214 4.13 -1.24 -2.68
C SER A 214 2.99 -1.77 -3.56
N MET A 215 2.62 -1.04 -4.62
CA MET A 215 1.62 -1.56 -5.57
C MET A 215 2.01 -2.90 -6.22
N PRO A 216 3.29 -3.13 -6.62
CA PRO A 216 3.75 -4.46 -7.04
C PRO A 216 3.54 -5.56 -5.99
N ASP A 217 3.69 -5.26 -4.68
CA ASP A 217 3.44 -6.23 -3.62
C ASP A 217 1.94 -6.58 -3.54
N PHE A 218 1.06 -5.57 -3.56
CA PHE A 218 -0.39 -5.80 -3.65
C PHE A 218 -0.75 -6.62 -4.88
N ASP A 219 -0.18 -6.32 -6.04
CA ASP A 219 -0.38 -7.09 -7.27
C ASP A 219 0.01 -8.56 -7.09
N ALA A 220 1.19 -8.82 -6.51
CA ALA A 220 1.69 -10.17 -6.31
C ALA A 220 0.83 -10.97 -5.30
N ILE A 221 0.29 -10.30 -4.27
CA ILE A 221 -0.60 -10.92 -3.27
C ILE A 221 -2.00 -11.13 -3.85
N LEU A 222 -2.57 -10.14 -4.55
CA LEU A 222 -3.97 -10.15 -4.92
C LEU A 222 -4.28 -10.94 -6.21
N LYS A 223 -3.38 -10.92 -7.22
CA LYS A 223 -3.62 -11.64 -8.50
C LYS A 223 -4.03 -13.10 -8.36
N PRO A 224 -3.46 -13.90 -7.46
CA PRO A 224 -3.90 -15.27 -7.24
C PRO A 224 -5.24 -15.39 -6.49
N LEU A 225 -5.70 -14.35 -5.79
CA LEU A 225 -6.90 -14.36 -4.94
C LEU A 225 -8.14 -13.84 -5.68
N VAL A 226 -7.96 -12.91 -6.61
CA VAL A 226 -9.05 -12.30 -7.36
C VAL A 226 -9.38 -13.09 -8.62
N LYS A 227 -10.67 -13.26 -8.90
CA LYS A 227 -11.16 -13.94 -10.11
C LYS A 227 -11.46 -12.93 -11.21
#